data_09ea3a399ccc9fa34ee1fd74dc9f342b
#
_entry.id   09ea3a399ccc9fa34ee1fd74dc9f342b
#
_cell.length_a   1.000
_cell.length_b   1.000
_cell.length_c   1.000
_cell.angle_alpha   90.00
_cell.angle_beta   90.00
_cell.angle_gamma   90.00
#
_symmetry.space_group_name_H-M   'P 1'
#
loop_
_entity.id
_entity.type
_entity.pdbx_description
1 polymer ?
#
loop_
_entity_poly.entity_id
_entity_poly.type
_entity_poly.pdbx_seq_one_letter_code
_entity_poly.pdbx_strand_id
1 'polypeptide(L)'
;YYSYALQYYKNSDKEIQWLPVCGLPQTIIANKTLFDQYGIKIPTNYQEYASACQQFYENGIKPYSLDLAEDWSAHEAIQAGAIGEFTSLDGIEWRSSAETSADEVKFDDGLWKRIFSETNRFLKDSHFGKDDIYVDVNTASQTFVEGKAAMFHGYPVLMQQLQTQMDAKLICMPYFSQISDEAFVYMTPSLNIAFNKDLEKDQEKLETALKMLDCMISEEGQRLIANGRYVISLNTNVPTMMQDI
;
A
#
# COMPACT_ATOMS: atom_id res chain seq x y z
N TYR A 1 -15.26 -10.56 10.31
CA TYR A 1 -14.04 -9.78 10.10
C TYR A 1 -12.81 -10.67 9.91
N TYR A 2 -11.91 -10.24 9.07
CA TYR A 2 -10.63 -10.94 8.89
C TYR A 2 -9.80 -10.86 10.18
N SER A 3 -9.28 -11.99 10.62
CA SER A 3 -8.55 -12.11 11.89
C SER A 3 -7.30 -11.23 11.95
N TYR A 4 -6.55 -11.12 10.85
CA TYR A 4 -5.35 -10.28 10.77
C TYR A 4 -5.64 -8.81 11.06
N ALA A 5 -6.80 -8.29 10.61
CA ALA A 5 -7.18 -6.90 10.82
C ALA A 5 -7.47 -6.61 12.31
N LEU A 6 -7.98 -7.60 13.04
CA LEU A 6 -8.26 -7.47 14.47
C LEU A 6 -7.02 -7.68 15.33
N GLN A 7 -6.09 -8.51 14.90
CA GLN A 7 -4.86 -8.79 15.65
C GLN A 7 -3.95 -7.57 15.76
N TYR A 8 -3.93 -6.72 14.73
CA TYR A 8 -3.05 -5.54 14.65
C TYR A 8 -3.29 -4.51 15.77
N TYR A 9 -4.48 -4.50 16.35
CA TYR A 9 -4.91 -3.48 17.32
C TYR A 9 -5.25 -4.04 18.69
N LYS A 10 -4.70 -5.19 19.04
CA LYS A 10 -4.82 -5.76 20.38
C LYS A 10 -3.74 -5.20 21.30
N ASN A 11 -4.13 -4.92 22.55
CA ASN A 11 -3.18 -4.63 23.61
C ASN A 11 -2.53 -5.92 24.18
N SER A 12 -1.64 -5.79 25.16
CA SER A 12 -1.00 -6.91 25.86
C SER A 12 -2.00 -7.92 26.47
N ASP A 13 -3.20 -7.46 26.83
CA ASP A 13 -4.27 -8.27 27.41
C ASP A 13 -5.17 -8.92 26.35
N LYS A 14 -4.79 -8.78 25.05
CA LYS A 14 -5.51 -9.26 23.87
C LYS A 14 -6.88 -8.60 23.64
N GLU A 15 -7.12 -7.45 24.25
CA GLU A 15 -8.29 -6.63 24.02
C GLU A 15 -8.12 -5.78 22.77
N ILE A 16 -9.19 -5.65 21.96
CA ILE A 16 -9.18 -4.82 20.77
C ILE A 16 -9.35 -3.36 21.16
N GLN A 17 -8.32 -2.54 20.97
CA GLN A 17 -8.33 -1.11 21.31
C GLN A 17 -8.87 -0.25 20.16
N TRP A 18 -8.70 -0.71 18.93
CA TRP A 18 -9.12 -0.03 17.71
C TRP A 18 -9.78 -1.03 16.78
N LEU A 19 -10.88 -0.61 16.15
CA LEU A 19 -11.50 -1.41 15.10
C LEU A 19 -11.26 -0.76 13.74
N PRO A 20 -10.51 -1.40 12.83
CA PRO A 20 -10.38 -0.90 11.47
C PRO A 20 -11.68 -1.12 10.70
N VAL A 21 -12.08 -0.14 9.92
CA VAL A 21 -13.33 -0.20 9.14
C VAL A 21 -13.09 -0.71 7.72
N CYS A 22 -11.90 -0.49 7.17
CA CYS A 22 -11.56 -0.97 5.84
C CYS A 22 -10.09 -1.34 5.73
N GLY A 23 -9.73 -2.06 4.68
CA GLY A 23 -8.37 -2.26 4.22
C GLY A 23 -8.01 -1.28 3.11
N LEU A 24 -6.86 -0.64 3.21
CA LEU A 24 -6.33 0.25 2.19
C LEU A 24 -5.23 -0.50 1.41
N PRO A 25 -5.49 -0.92 0.15
CA PRO A 25 -4.48 -1.60 -0.65
C PRO A 25 -3.43 -0.60 -1.12
N GLN A 26 -2.16 -0.92 -0.93
CA GLN A 26 -1.04 -0.16 -1.45
C GLN A 26 -0.62 -0.74 -2.80
N THR A 27 -0.45 0.14 -3.78
CA THR A 27 -0.23 -0.23 -5.19
C THR A 27 0.73 0.77 -5.85
N ILE A 28 1.10 0.47 -7.09
CA ILE A 28 1.71 1.42 -7.99
C ILE A 28 0.60 2.05 -8.85
N ILE A 29 0.43 3.36 -8.81
CA ILE A 29 -0.44 4.09 -9.74
C ILE A 29 0.35 4.33 -11.02
N ALA A 30 -0.15 3.84 -12.15
CA ALA A 30 0.49 3.99 -13.45
C ALA A 30 -0.32 4.91 -14.37
N ASN A 31 0.36 5.81 -15.06
CA ASN A 31 -0.23 6.63 -16.13
C ASN A 31 -0.30 5.80 -17.41
N LYS A 32 -1.43 5.08 -17.58
CA LYS A 32 -1.64 4.22 -18.75
C LYS A 32 -1.54 4.97 -20.07
N THR A 33 -1.94 6.24 -20.09
CA THR A 33 -1.81 7.07 -21.29
C THR A 33 -0.35 7.22 -21.74
N LEU A 34 0.59 7.39 -20.79
CA LEU A 34 2.03 7.42 -21.11
C LEU A 34 2.52 6.05 -21.61
N PHE A 35 2.10 4.96 -20.97
CA PHE A 35 2.44 3.61 -21.45
C PHE A 35 2.00 3.41 -22.90
N ASP A 36 0.75 3.76 -23.23
CA ASP A 36 0.21 3.65 -24.57
C ASP A 36 0.94 4.59 -25.56
N GLN A 37 1.24 5.83 -25.16
CA GLN A 37 1.93 6.83 -25.98
C GLN A 37 3.33 6.38 -26.40
N TYR A 38 4.07 5.75 -25.49
CA TYR A 38 5.42 5.27 -25.75
C TYR A 38 5.48 3.83 -26.25
N GLY A 39 4.32 3.16 -26.40
CA GLY A 39 4.24 1.76 -26.84
C GLY A 39 4.82 0.78 -25.83
N ILE A 40 4.88 1.16 -24.56
CA ILE A 40 5.39 0.35 -23.46
C ILE A 40 4.23 -0.47 -22.91
N LYS A 41 4.44 -1.78 -22.75
CA LYS A 41 3.41 -2.66 -22.18
C LYS A 41 3.32 -2.47 -20.67
N ILE A 42 2.10 -2.58 -20.13
CA ILE A 42 1.90 -2.69 -18.67
C ILE A 42 2.60 -3.96 -18.17
N PRO A 43 3.53 -3.85 -17.21
CA PRO A 43 4.28 -4.99 -16.73
C PRO A 43 3.40 -5.97 -15.94
N THR A 44 3.74 -7.25 -16.02
CA THR A 44 3.09 -8.36 -15.31
C THR A 44 4.05 -9.08 -14.35
N ASN A 45 5.33 -8.75 -14.40
CA ASN A 45 6.38 -9.28 -13.54
C ASN A 45 7.50 -8.25 -13.36
N TYR A 46 8.45 -8.54 -12.46
CA TYR A 46 9.54 -7.61 -12.14
C TYR A 46 10.46 -7.30 -13.33
N GLN A 47 10.73 -8.26 -14.20
CA GLN A 47 11.61 -8.04 -15.36
C GLN A 47 10.97 -7.08 -16.36
N GLU A 48 9.67 -7.24 -16.59
CA GLU A 48 8.91 -6.31 -17.45
C GLU A 48 8.81 -4.93 -16.81
N TYR A 49 8.66 -4.85 -15.46
CA TYR A 49 8.70 -3.59 -14.73
C TYR A 49 10.04 -2.86 -14.91
N ALA A 50 11.16 -3.54 -14.70
CA ALA A 50 12.50 -2.96 -14.87
C ALA A 50 12.73 -2.51 -16.33
N SER A 51 12.26 -3.32 -17.31
CA SER A 51 12.32 -2.96 -18.73
C SER A 51 11.48 -1.72 -19.05
N ALA A 52 10.27 -1.61 -18.49
CA ALA A 52 9.42 -0.43 -18.67
C ALA A 52 10.08 0.83 -18.07
N CYS A 53 10.67 0.71 -16.88
CA CYS A 53 11.42 1.80 -16.23
C CYS A 53 12.57 2.28 -17.13
N GLN A 54 13.37 1.36 -17.67
CA GLN A 54 14.47 1.70 -18.59
C GLN A 54 13.97 2.45 -19.82
N GLN A 55 12.90 1.96 -20.46
CA GLN A 55 12.32 2.59 -21.64
C GLN A 55 11.80 4.00 -21.35
N PHE A 56 11.11 4.23 -20.23
CA PHE A 56 10.70 5.58 -19.86
C PHE A 56 11.88 6.50 -19.63
N TYR A 57 12.90 6.03 -18.92
CA TYR A 57 14.11 6.80 -18.65
C TYR A 57 14.80 7.23 -19.96
N GLU A 58 14.94 6.34 -20.93
CA GLU A 58 15.54 6.61 -22.25
C GLU A 58 14.72 7.64 -23.06
N ASN A 59 13.42 7.74 -22.79
CA ASN A 59 12.53 8.75 -23.38
C ASN A 59 12.46 10.05 -22.58
N GLY A 60 13.27 10.21 -21.51
CA GLY A 60 13.30 11.43 -20.69
C GLY A 60 12.11 11.57 -19.73
N ILE A 61 11.36 10.49 -19.51
CA ILE A 61 10.27 10.40 -18.52
C ILE A 61 10.81 9.74 -17.27
N LYS A 62 10.55 10.33 -16.10
CA LYS A 62 10.88 9.69 -14.81
C LYS A 62 10.05 8.40 -14.70
N PRO A 63 10.68 7.21 -14.54
CA PRO A 63 9.91 5.97 -14.49
C PRO A 63 8.95 5.90 -13.31
N TYR A 64 9.44 6.29 -12.13
CA TYR A 64 8.69 6.20 -10.89
C TYR A 64 8.95 7.43 -10.03
N SER A 65 7.91 8.10 -9.56
CA SER A 65 8.00 9.21 -8.61
C SER A 65 7.67 8.72 -7.22
N LEU A 66 8.60 8.91 -6.27
CA LEU A 66 8.46 8.49 -4.89
C LEU A 66 8.97 9.62 -3.99
N ASP A 67 8.30 9.84 -2.87
CA ASP A 67 8.54 10.91 -1.91
C ASP A 67 9.46 10.46 -0.78
N LEU A 68 10.72 10.17 -1.09
CA LEU A 68 11.69 9.59 -0.14
C LEU A 68 12.12 10.53 1.00
N ALA A 69 11.71 11.80 0.99
CA ALA A 69 11.96 12.72 2.10
C ALA A 69 11.13 12.39 3.35
N GLU A 70 10.07 11.58 3.21
CA GLU A 70 9.21 11.20 4.31
C GLU A 70 9.61 9.82 4.88
N ASP A 71 9.71 9.69 6.19
CA ASP A 71 10.11 8.45 6.86
C ASP A 71 9.22 7.25 6.47
N TRP A 72 7.90 7.47 6.39
CA TRP A 72 6.93 6.44 6.03
C TRP A 72 7.10 5.97 4.58
N SER A 73 7.46 6.85 3.68
CA SER A 73 7.65 6.55 2.26
C SER A 73 8.93 5.75 2.01
N ALA A 74 10.00 6.03 2.76
CA ALA A 74 11.21 5.20 2.73
C ALA A 74 10.91 3.75 3.19
N HIS A 75 10.06 3.58 4.21
CA HIS A 75 9.59 2.27 4.65
C HIS A 75 8.78 1.55 3.55
N GLU A 76 7.89 2.26 2.87
CA GLU A 76 7.11 1.71 1.75
C GLU A 76 7.98 1.33 0.56
N ALA A 77 9.05 2.09 0.27
CA ALA A 77 10.02 1.72 -0.76
C ALA A 77 10.74 0.40 -0.44
N ILE A 78 11.05 0.14 0.83
CA ILE A 78 11.61 -1.13 1.28
C ILE A 78 10.58 -2.26 1.09
N GLN A 79 9.34 -2.05 1.49
CA GLN A 79 8.27 -3.04 1.32
C GLN A 79 8.00 -3.34 -0.16
N ALA A 80 7.91 -2.30 -0.99
CA ALA A 80 7.70 -2.45 -2.43
C ALA A 80 8.87 -3.18 -3.11
N GLY A 81 10.10 -2.78 -2.81
CA GLY A 81 11.31 -3.33 -3.42
C GLY A 81 11.56 -4.78 -3.04
N ALA A 82 11.26 -5.17 -1.81
CA ALA A 82 11.53 -6.50 -1.27
C ALA A 82 10.25 -7.30 -0.93
N ILE A 83 9.16 -7.04 -1.64
CA ILE A 83 7.86 -7.67 -1.34
C ILE A 83 7.94 -9.20 -1.35
N GLY A 84 8.75 -9.78 -2.25
CA GLY A 84 8.96 -11.22 -2.34
C GLY A 84 9.60 -11.80 -1.08
N GLU A 85 10.62 -11.13 -0.53
CA GLU A 85 11.26 -11.57 0.71
C GLU A 85 10.31 -11.44 1.91
N PHE A 86 9.54 -10.35 2.01
CA PHE A 86 8.56 -10.19 3.08
C PHE A 86 7.43 -11.22 3.05
N THR A 87 7.09 -11.77 1.88
CA THR A 87 6.06 -12.80 1.71
C THR A 87 6.62 -14.23 1.69
N SER A 88 7.95 -14.39 1.70
CA SER A 88 8.63 -15.68 1.86
C SER A 88 8.39 -16.32 3.23
N LEU A 89 8.69 -17.60 3.38
CA LEU A 89 8.61 -18.27 4.68
C LEU A 89 9.50 -17.59 5.73
N ASP A 90 10.74 -17.27 5.38
CA ASP A 90 11.67 -16.55 6.27
C ASP A 90 11.09 -15.20 6.72
N GLY A 91 10.49 -14.45 5.78
CA GLY A 91 9.87 -13.16 6.06
C GLY A 91 8.64 -13.27 6.97
N ILE A 92 7.82 -14.30 6.77
CA ILE A 92 6.67 -14.60 7.63
C ILE A 92 7.12 -14.97 9.04
N GLU A 93 8.12 -15.84 9.16
CA GLU A 93 8.69 -16.26 10.44
C GLU A 93 9.31 -15.08 11.19
N TRP A 94 10.08 -14.24 10.49
CA TRP A 94 10.67 -13.04 11.07
C TRP A 94 9.59 -12.07 11.62
N ARG A 95 8.52 -11.78 10.87
CA ARG A 95 7.43 -10.91 11.33
C ARG A 95 6.73 -11.49 12.55
N SER A 96 6.45 -12.80 12.54
CA SER A 96 5.83 -13.48 13.68
C SER A 96 6.71 -13.41 14.93
N SER A 97 8.02 -13.52 14.77
CA SER A 97 8.99 -13.38 15.88
C SER A 97 9.04 -11.94 16.38
N ALA A 98 9.01 -10.96 15.49
CA ALA A 98 8.98 -9.55 15.84
C ALA A 98 7.73 -9.16 16.67
N GLU A 99 6.59 -9.76 16.36
CA GLU A 99 5.35 -9.54 17.12
C GLU A 99 5.36 -10.16 18.53
N THR A 100 6.10 -11.25 18.72
CA THR A 100 6.08 -12.03 19.97
C THR A 100 7.26 -11.74 20.88
N SER A 101 8.41 -11.37 20.33
CA SER A 101 9.69 -11.23 21.03
C SER A 101 10.57 -10.18 20.38
N ALA A 102 10.10 -8.92 20.38
CA ALA A 102 10.79 -7.83 19.70
C ALA A 102 12.28 -7.67 20.07
N ASP A 103 12.66 -7.99 21.31
CA ASP A 103 14.03 -7.91 21.81
C ASP A 103 14.95 -8.99 21.21
N GLU A 104 14.41 -10.04 20.61
CA GLU A 104 15.16 -11.14 19.98
C GLU A 104 15.33 -10.94 18.47
N VAL A 105 14.68 -9.95 17.90
CA VAL A 105 14.70 -9.68 16.46
C VAL A 105 16.05 -9.08 16.06
N LYS A 106 16.66 -9.67 15.03
CA LYS A 106 17.93 -9.20 14.47
C LYS A 106 17.76 -8.72 13.04
N PHE A 107 18.49 -7.66 12.70
CA PHE A 107 18.57 -7.10 11.35
C PHE A 107 19.86 -7.47 10.63
N ASP A 108 20.75 -8.22 11.27
CA ASP A 108 22.04 -8.66 10.72
C ASP A 108 21.99 -10.07 10.12
N ASP A 109 20.83 -10.69 10.08
CA ASP A 109 20.61 -12.01 9.50
C ASP A 109 20.59 -12.00 7.94
N GLY A 110 20.51 -13.19 7.37
CA GLY A 110 20.50 -13.36 5.92
C GLY A 110 19.28 -12.73 5.24
N LEU A 111 18.12 -12.70 5.89
CA LEU A 111 16.88 -12.14 5.37
C LEU A 111 17.03 -10.63 5.11
N TRP A 112 17.46 -9.85 6.09
CA TRP A 112 17.59 -8.40 5.94
C TRP A 112 18.66 -7.99 4.93
N LYS A 113 19.71 -8.78 4.77
CA LYS A 113 20.68 -8.59 3.68
C LYS A 113 20.00 -8.75 2.30
N ARG A 114 19.13 -9.73 2.13
CA ARG A 114 18.38 -9.92 0.90
C ARG A 114 17.37 -8.78 0.70
N ILE A 115 16.61 -8.40 1.72
CA ILE A 115 15.66 -7.27 1.69
C ILE A 115 16.36 -5.99 1.21
N PHE A 116 17.48 -5.61 1.81
CA PHE A 116 18.21 -4.40 1.39
C PHE A 116 18.83 -4.54 0.00
N SER A 117 19.25 -5.74 -0.41
CA SER A 117 19.73 -5.98 -1.76
C SER A 117 18.64 -5.78 -2.81
N GLU A 118 17.44 -6.33 -2.58
CA GLU A 118 16.29 -6.17 -3.46
C GLU A 118 15.76 -4.73 -3.49
N THR A 119 15.70 -4.07 -2.33
CA THR A 119 15.34 -2.65 -2.26
C THR A 119 16.31 -1.79 -3.08
N ASN A 120 17.62 -2.03 -2.94
CA ASN A 120 18.62 -1.30 -3.72
C ASN A 120 18.48 -1.57 -5.21
N ARG A 121 18.20 -2.81 -5.61
CA ARG A 121 17.93 -3.16 -7.01
C ARG A 121 16.67 -2.45 -7.53
N PHE A 122 15.58 -2.48 -6.77
CA PHE A 122 14.33 -1.78 -7.11
C PHE A 122 14.57 -0.29 -7.33
N LEU A 123 15.25 0.39 -6.40
CA LEU A 123 15.56 1.82 -6.53
C LEU A 123 16.43 2.09 -7.76
N LYS A 124 17.41 1.25 -8.04
CA LYS A 124 18.28 1.38 -9.19
C LYS A 124 17.52 1.15 -10.51
N ASP A 125 16.74 0.09 -10.61
CA ASP A 125 15.95 -0.25 -11.80
C ASP A 125 14.83 0.77 -12.05
N SER A 126 14.34 1.43 -11.00
CA SER A 126 13.39 2.57 -11.09
C SER A 126 14.07 3.90 -11.37
N HIS A 127 15.39 3.92 -11.58
CA HIS A 127 16.19 5.12 -11.87
C HIS A 127 16.14 6.22 -10.80
N PHE A 128 16.06 5.84 -9.51
CA PHE A 128 16.21 6.78 -8.42
C PHE A 128 17.64 7.30 -8.31
N GLY A 129 17.78 8.64 -8.23
CA GLY A 129 19.05 9.33 -8.02
C GLY A 129 19.24 9.78 -6.56
N LYS A 130 20.40 10.34 -6.28
CA LYS A 130 20.72 10.84 -4.92
C LYS A 130 19.79 11.97 -4.46
N ASP A 131 19.29 12.77 -5.40
CA ASP A 131 18.43 13.92 -5.09
C ASP A 131 16.98 13.50 -4.75
N ASP A 132 16.58 12.28 -5.11
CA ASP A 132 15.23 11.77 -4.82
C ASP A 132 14.97 11.60 -3.32
N ILE A 133 16.01 11.47 -2.49
CA ILE A 133 15.86 11.44 -1.02
C ILE A 133 15.33 12.74 -0.41
N TYR A 134 15.33 13.83 -1.17
CA TYR A 134 14.82 15.14 -0.74
C TYR A 134 13.45 15.47 -1.35
N VAL A 135 12.89 14.56 -2.14
CA VAL A 135 11.58 14.74 -2.78
C VAL A 135 10.48 14.49 -1.76
N ASP A 136 9.68 15.52 -1.47
CA ASP A 136 8.50 15.43 -0.63
C ASP A 136 7.27 14.94 -1.41
N VAL A 137 6.19 14.62 -0.70
CA VAL A 137 4.95 14.08 -1.28
C VAL A 137 4.31 15.04 -2.30
N ASN A 138 4.38 16.35 -2.07
CA ASN A 138 3.77 17.31 -2.97
C ASN A 138 4.56 17.39 -4.28
N THR A 139 5.88 17.43 -4.20
CA THR A 139 6.78 17.42 -5.36
C THR A 139 6.65 16.13 -6.17
N ALA A 140 6.60 14.99 -5.50
CA ALA A 140 6.42 13.69 -6.16
C ALA A 140 5.06 13.60 -6.87
N SER A 141 3.99 13.98 -6.19
CA SER A 141 2.63 14.02 -6.75
C SER A 141 2.52 14.99 -7.92
N GLN A 142 3.07 16.20 -7.80
CA GLN A 142 3.04 17.19 -8.87
C GLN A 142 3.80 16.70 -10.11
N THR A 143 4.96 16.07 -9.92
CA THR A 143 5.74 15.45 -11.02
C THR A 143 4.92 14.43 -11.80
N PHE A 144 4.14 13.61 -11.10
CA PHE A 144 3.25 12.63 -11.71
C PHE A 144 2.06 13.30 -12.42
N VAL A 145 1.39 14.25 -11.76
CA VAL A 145 0.23 14.99 -12.31
C VAL A 145 0.60 15.74 -13.60
N GLU A 146 1.80 16.27 -13.67
CA GLU A 146 2.31 16.95 -14.86
C GLU A 146 2.72 15.99 -16.00
N GLY A 147 2.56 14.69 -15.82
CA GLY A 147 2.95 13.68 -16.80
C GLY A 147 4.47 13.53 -16.98
N LYS A 148 5.27 14.04 -16.06
CA LYS A 148 6.74 13.93 -16.05
C LYS A 148 7.23 12.61 -15.45
N ALA A 149 6.35 11.88 -14.75
CA ALA A 149 6.60 10.53 -14.25
C ALA A 149 5.53 9.56 -14.76
N ALA A 150 5.96 8.33 -15.07
CA ALA A 150 5.08 7.29 -15.58
C ALA A 150 4.32 6.55 -14.47
N MET A 151 4.93 6.45 -13.29
CA MET A 151 4.38 5.74 -12.14
C MET A 151 4.53 6.56 -10.87
N PHE A 152 3.61 6.34 -9.92
CA PHE A 152 3.59 6.98 -8.62
C PHE A 152 3.15 5.98 -7.54
N HIS A 153 3.70 6.13 -6.33
CA HIS A 153 3.26 5.35 -5.19
C HIS A 153 1.85 5.75 -4.75
N GLY A 154 1.01 4.78 -4.40
CA GLY A 154 -0.28 5.14 -3.84
C GLY A 154 -1.29 3.99 -3.75
N TYR A 155 -2.53 4.36 -3.68
CA TYR A 155 -3.66 3.49 -3.45
C TYR A 155 -4.87 3.93 -4.30
N PRO A 156 -5.85 3.06 -4.54
CA PRO A 156 -6.95 3.36 -5.48
C PRO A 156 -7.75 4.64 -5.18
N VAL A 157 -7.92 5.00 -3.90
CA VAL A 157 -8.58 6.26 -3.53
C VAL A 157 -7.76 7.47 -3.99
N LEU A 158 -6.43 7.42 -3.81
CA LEU A 158 -5.53 8.48 -4.29
C LEU A 158 -5.54 8.53 -5.82
N MET A 159 -5.51 7.37 -6.49
CA MET A 159 -5.62 7.33 -7.96
C MET A 159 -6.85 8.09 -8.46
N GLN A 160 -8.02 7.91 -7.82
CA GLN A 160 -9.22 8.65 -8.20
C GLN A 160 -9.07 10.16 -8.03
N GLN A 161 -8.43 10.61 -6.93
CA GLN A 161 -8.18 12.02 -6.71
C GLN A 161 -7.25 12.59 -7.79
N LEU A 162 -6.17 11.88 -8.13
CA LEU A 162 -5.24 12.28 -9.18
C LEU A 162 -5.91 12.26 -10.57
N GLN A 163 -6.80 11.30 -10.84
CA GLN A 163 -7.56 11.21 -12.09
C GLN A 163 -8.38 12.48 -12.36
N THR A 164 -8.84 13.21 -11.34
CA THR A 164 -9.57 14.47 -11.51
C THR A 164 -8.67 15.64 -11.91
N GLN A 165 -7.36 15.50 -11.74
CA GLN A 165 -6.35 16.55 -11.99
C GLN A 165 -5.61 16.33 -13.32
N MET A 166 -5.82 15.18 -13.96
CA MET A 166 -5.06 14.77 -15.14
C MET A 166 -6.01 14.39 -16.28
N ASP A 167 -5.68 14.82 -17.49
CA ASP A 167 -6.29 14.30 -18.73
C ASP A 167 -5.52 13.04 -19.18
N ALA A 168 -5.53 12.01 -18.33
CA ALA A 168 -4.82 10.76 -18.55
C ALA A 168 -5.60 9.59 -17.93
N LYS A 169 -5.53 8.42 -18.52
CA LYS A 169 -6.05 7.19 -17.92
C LYS A 169 -5.05 6.66 -16.90
N LEU A 170 -5.48 6.51 -15.64
CA LEU A 170 -4.69 5.90 -14.57
C LEU A 170 -5.17 4.48 -14.30
N ILE A 171 -4.25 3.63 -13.87
CA ILE A 171 -4.53 2.28 -13.39
C ILE A 171 -3.71 2.00 -12.13
N CYS A 172 -4.16 1.05 -11.31
CA CYS A 172 -3.36 0.49 -10.23
C CYS A 172 -2.64 -0.77 -10.73
N MET A 173 -1.39 -0.93 -10.30
CA MET A 173 -0.59 -2.13 -10.55
C MET A 173 -0.10 -2.70 -9.21
N PRO A 174 0.08 -4.01 -9.11
CA PRO A 174 0.70 -4.62 -7.95
C PRO A 174 2.21 -4.33 -7.88
N TYR A 175 2.82 -4.65 -6.75
CA TYR A 175 4.27 -4.78 -6.62
C TYR A 175 4.71 -6.18 -7.09
N PHE A 176 5.83 -6.24 -7.79
CA PHE A 176 6.33 -7.48 -8.36
C PHE A 176 7.46 -8.07 -7.52
N SER A 177 7.39 -9.36 -7.25
CA SER A 177 8.47 -10.08 -6.59
C SER A 177 9.71 -10.14 -7.48
N GLN A 178 10.89 -9.95 -6.87
CA GLN A 178 12.17 -10.12 -7.55
C GLN A 178 12.69 -11.57 -7.50
N ILE A 179 12.09 -12.40 -6.66
CA ILE A 179 12.50 -13.78 -6.40
C ILE A 179 11.50 -14.83 -6.92
N SER A 180 10.35 -14.41 -7.42
CA SER A 180 9.32 -15.26 -8.03
C SER A 180 8.57 -14.47 -9.11
N ASP A 181 7.74 -15.18 -9.89
CA ASP A 181 6.84 -14.54 -10.87
C ASP A 181 5.54 -14.02 -10.24
N GLU A 182 5.49 -13.92 -8.91
CA GLU A 182 4.31 -13.46 -8.19
C GLU A 182 4.26 -11.94 -8.08
N ALA A 183 3.04 -11.44 -7.96
CA ALA A 183 2.76 -10.03 -7.74
C ALA A 183 1.88 -9.86 -6.51
N PHE A 184 2.12 -8.80 -5.75
CA PHE A 184 1.50 -8.58 -4.45
C PHE A 184 0.92 -7.18 -4.32
N VAL A 185 -0.19 -7.12 -3.62
CA VAL A 185 -0.72 -5.87 -3.07
C VAL A 185 -0.69 -6.03 -1.55
N TYR A 186 0.03 -5.17 -0.85
CA TYR A 186 -0.07 -5.20 0.59
C TYR A 186 -1.20 -4.28 1.06
N MET A 187 -1.81 -4.63 2.18
CA MET A 187 -2.99 -3.94 2.67
C MET A 187 -2.77 -3.49 4.10
N THR A 188 -3.06 -2.22 4.35
CA THR A 188 -3.05 -1.66 5.69
C THR A 188 -4.49 -1.57 6.21
N PRO A 189 -4.83 -2.15 7.37
CA PRO A 189 -6.09 -1.88 8.04
C PRO A 189 -6.20 -0.38 8.34
N SER A 190 -7.31 0.24 7.97
CA SER A 190 -7.45 1.70 7.97
C SER A 190 -8.82 2.17 8.45
N LEU A 191 -8.97 3.49 8.61
CA LEU A 191 -10.14 4.12 9.20
C LEU A 191 -10.46 3.52 10.58
N ASN A 192 -9.49 3.57 11.47
CA ASN A 192 -9.57 2.97 12.78
C ASN A 192 -10.52 3.76 13.69
N ILE A 193 -11.45 3.05 14.33
CA ILE A 193 -12.41 3.63 15.28
C ILE A 193 -12.09 3.13 16.68
N ALA A 194 -12.01 4.05 17.61
CA ALA A 194 -12.02 3.76 19.04
C ALA A 194 -13.05 4.64 19.73
N PHE A 195 -13.65 4.13 20.78
CA PHE A 195 -14.57 4.91 21.61
C PHE A 195 -13.84 5.56 22.78
N ASN A 196 -14.20 6.82 23.03
CA ASN A 196 -13.73 7.49 24.22
C ASN A 196 -14.34 6.83 25.46
N LYS A 197 -13.53 6.53 26.46
CA LYS A 197 -13.95 5.91 27.71
C LYS A 197 -15.07 6.69 28.41
N ASP A 198 -15.13 8.00 28.24
CA ASP A 198 -16.16 8.83 28.87
C ASP A 198 -17.58 8.53 28.36
N LEU A 199 -17.73 7.82 27.21
CA LEU A 199 -19.03 7.34 26.74
C LEU A 199 -19.71 6.37 27.72
N GLU A 200 -18.93 5.66 28.56
CA GLU A 200 -19.50 4.80 29.60
C GLU A 200 -20.37 5.55 30.61
N LYS A 201 -20.19 6.89 30.73
CA LYS A 201 -20.95 7.76 31.62
C LYS A 201 -22.29 8.25 31.05
N ASP A 202 -22.53 8.01 29.76
CA ASP A 202 -23.72 8.45 29.03
C ASP A 202 -24.24 7.30 28.19
N GLN A 203 -25.19 6.54 28.76
CA GLN A 203 -25.71 5.32 28.14
C GLN A 203 -26.36 5.57 26.78
N GLU A 204 -27.05 6.69 26.61
CA GLU A 204 -27.73 7.03 25.33
C GLU A 204 -26.72 7.30 24.21
N LYS A 205 -25.63 8.02 24.54
CA LYS A 205 -24.55 8.26 23.58
C LYS A 205 -23.79 6.98 23.27
N LEU A 206 -23.52 6.14 24.25
CA LEU A 206 -22.86 4.86 24.06
C LEU A 206 -23.67 3.96 23.11
N GLU A 207 -24.98 3.82 23.36
CA GLU A 207 -25.87 3.03 22.50
C GLU A 207 -25.91 3.57 21.05
N THR A 208 -25.92 4.89 20.90
CA THR A 208 -25.89 5.53 19.58
C THR A 208 -24.57 5.26 18.86
N ALA A 209 -23.44 5.39 19.56
CA ALA A 209 -22.12 5.11 19.01
C ALA A 209 -21.96 3.62 18.60
N LEU A 210 -22.47 2.70 19.40
CA LEU A 210 -22.49 1.27 19.07
C LEU A 210 -23.35 0.98 17.84
N LYS A 211 -24.54 1.59 17.71
CA LYS A 211 -25.38 1.45 16.52
C LYS A 211 -24.69 1.98 15.25
N MET A 212 -23.96 3.09 15.37
CA MET A 212 -23.15 3.60 14.23
C MET A 212 -22.07 2.59 13.86
N LEU A 213 -21.36 2.03 14.83
CA LEU A 213 -20.34 1.03 14.58
C LEU A 213 -20.95 -0.23 13.92
N ASP A 214 -22.05 -0.76 14.47
CA ASP A 214 -22.75 -1.90 13.92
C ASP A 214 -23.17 -1.66 12.46
N CYS A 215 -23.66 -0.46 12.14
CA CYS A 215 -23.96 -0.09 10.76
C CYS A 215 -22.70 -0.14 9.86
N MET A 216 -21.57 0.42 10.32
CA MET A 216 -20.34 0.47 9.53
C MET A 216 -19.70 -0.92 9.30
N ILE A 217 -19.79 -1.82 10.27
CA ILE A 217 -19.22 -3.18 10.18
C ILE A 217 -20.19 -4.22 9.58
N SER A 218 -21.47 -3.87 9.42
CA SER A 218 -22.45 -4.74 8.77
C SER A 218 -22.07 -5.05 7.31
N GLU A 219 -22.66 -6.08 6.72
CA GLU A 219 -22.44 -6.41 5.31
C GLU A 219 -22.83 -5.26 4.39
N GLU A 220 -23.95 -4.59 4.67
CA GLU A 220 -24.43 -3.44 3.88
C GLU A 220 -23.50 -2.24 4.03
N GLY A 221 -23.14 -1.88 5.26
CA GLY A 221 -22.20 -0.78 5.53
C GLY A 221 -20.83 -1.02 4.89
N GLN A 222 -20.29 -2.22 5.03
CA GLN A 222 -19.03 -2.59 4.43
C GLN A 222 -19.08 -2.59 2.89
N ARG A 223 -20.20 -3.00 2.30
CA ARG A 223 -20.38 -2.93 0.84
C ARG A 223 -20.44 -1.48 0.34
N LEU A 224 -21.12 -0.60 1.06
CA LEU A 224 -21.15 0.83 0.74
C LEU A 224 -19.77 1.49 0.88
N ILE A 225 -19.03 1.16 1.95
CA ILE A 225 -17.69 1.69 2.18
C ILE A 225 -16.72 1.19 1.09
N ALA A 226 -16.72 -0.10 0.81
CA ALA A 226 -15.81 -0.69 -0.19
C ALA A 226 -16.08 -0.13 -1.59
N ASN A 227 -17.34 -0.15 -2.05
CA ASN A 227 -17.70 0.30 -3.39
C ASN A 227 -17.59 1.81 -3.57
N GLY A 228 -17.89 2.59 -2.52
CA GLY A 228 -17.86 4.05 -2.59
C GLY A 228 -16.47 4.65 -2.45
N ARG A 229 -15.49 3.89 -1.97
CA ARG A 229 -14.16 4.40 -1.62
C ARG A 229 -12.98 3.64 -2.22
N TYR A 230 -13.23 2.61 -3.03
CA TYR A 230 -12.15 1.78 -3.61
C TYR A 230 -11.20 1.22 -2.55
N VAL A 231 -11.77 0.77 -1.44
CA VAL A 231 -11.07 0.11 -0.34
C VAL A 231 -11.56 -1.34 -0.20
N ILE A 232 -10.81 -2.15 0.52
CA ILE A 232 -11.14 -3.54 0.74
C ILE A 232 -12.04 -3.66 1.97
N SER A 233 -13.16 -4.40 1.84
CA SER A 233 -13.97 -4.75 2.99
C SER A 233 -13.20 -5.67 3.94
N LEU A 234 -13.31 -5.41 5.23
CA LEU A 234 -12.79 -6.29 6.28
C LEU A 234 -13.83 -7.30 6.79
N ASN A 235 -15.06 -7.24 6.30
CA ASN A 235 -16.09 -8.23 6.55
C ASN A 235 -15.94 -9.40 5.56
N THR A 236 -15.72 -10.60 6.07
CA THR A 236 -15.48 -11.81 5.26
C THR A 236 -16.66 -12.20 4.38
N ASN A 237 -17.87 -11.72 4.69
CA ASN A 237 -19.08 -11.99 3.89
C ASN A 237 -19.26 -11.00 2.73
N VAL A 238 -18.44 -9.95 2.66
CA VAL A 238 -18.51 -8.95 1.60
C VAL A 238 -17.35 -9.18 0.64
N PRO A 239 -17.59 -9.72 -0.56
CA PRO A 239 -16.54 -9.88 -1.55
C PRO A 239 -16.01 -8.50 -1.96
N THR A 240 -14.71 -8.37 -2.02
CA THR A 240 -14.07 -7.20 -2.57
C THR A 240 -14.21 -7.25 -4.09
N MET A 241 -15.02 -6.35 -4.62
CA MET A 241 -15.13 -6.17 -6.07
C MET A 241 -14.01 -5.24 -6.52
N MET A 242 -12.79 -5.75 -6.60
CA MET A 242 -11.71 -5.08 -7.32
C MET A 242 -11.88 -5.43 -8.81
N GLN A 243 -12.86 -4.80 -9.45
CA GLN A 243 -12.97 -4.85 -10.90
C GLN A 243 -12.00 -3.81 -11.46
N ASP A 244 -11.06 -4.26 -12.29
CA ASP A 244 -10.08 -3.44 -13.02
C ASP A 244 -8.88 -2.89 -12.22
N ILE A 245 -8.29 -3.73 -11.34
CA ILE A 245 -6.88 -3.55 -10.91
C ILE A 245 -5.99 -4.44 -11.73
#